data_c30a29399ea9514d6c2552f15be7c448
#
_entry.id   c30a29399ea9514d6c2552f15be7c448
#
_cell.length_a   1.000
_cell.length_b   1.000
_cell.length_c   1.000
_cell.angle_alpha   90.00
_cell.angle_beta   90.00
_cell.angle_gamma   90.00
#
_symmetry.space_group_name_H-M   'P 1'
#
loop_
_entity.id
_entity.type
_entity.pdbx_description
1 polymer ?
#
loop_
_entity_poly.entity_id
_entity_poly.type
_entity_poly.pdbx_seq_one_letter_code
_entity_poly.pdbx_strand_id
1 'polypeptide(L)'
;MSTIVTAPHVDKETNPWESQRARFDLAAQKLNLDEGLWRVLRYPNRELTVYIPVQMDDGRLEVFTGFRVQHSIARGPAKGGIRYAPDVTLDEVRALASWMTWKCAVVNIPFGGAKGGVICDPHKMSMGEIERMTRRYTSELIEFIGPEKDVPAPDVNTNEQIMAWMMDTYSMHMRQTVTAVVTGKPINIGGSRGRREATGRGVMVVCDEAIKKLGLSRESTRVIVQGFGNVGSNAAHLMHQAGYKIIGIAEVGGGLYNKNGIDLNKLVEYRQKNGTVHGFPGADSYDAAELLITDCEILIPAATENVITSRNVDRVKCRILAEGANGPTTSAADDVLGDKGVFVIPDILANAGGVTTSYFEWVQDRQGYFWKESVVNEQLQEIMISSFNDVVRYAETHHVNNRIAAYMLAIDRVAYTIRQRGIYA
;
A
#
# COMPACT_ATOMS: atom_id res chain seq x y z
N MET A 1 -25.85 -31.47 -10.73
CA MET A 1 -24.40 -31.80 -10.79
C MET A 1 -23.65 -30.49 -10.76
N SER A 2 -23.11 -30.16 -9.60
CA SER A 2 -22.35 -28.91 -9.38
C SER A 2 -20.94 -29.11 -9.96
N THR A 3 -20.62 -28.39 -11.04
CA THR A 3 -19.27 -28.30 -11.55
C THR A 3 -18.44 -27.50 -10.58
N ILE A 4 -17.57 -28.18 -9.86
CA ILE A 4 -16.51 -27.58 -9.05
C ILE A 4 -15.57 -26.87 -10.05
N VAL A 5 -15.68 -25.54 -10.14
CA VAL A 5 -14.71 -24.72 -10.85
C VAL A 5 -13.47 -24.65 -9.96
N THR A 6 -12.47 -25.47 -10.24
CA THR A 6 -11.14 -25.34 -9.64
C THR A 6 -10.57 -23.99 -10.09
N ALA A 7 -10.20 -23.17 -9.12
CA ALA A 7 -9.51 -21.90 -9.38
C ALA A 7 -8.25 -22.17 -10.21
N PRO A 8 -7.97 -21.41 -11.27
CA PRO A 8 -6.77 -21.62 -12.08
C PRO A 8 -5.52 -21.31 -11.26
N HIS A 9 -4.56 -22.22 -11.27
CA HIS A 9 -3.20 -21.97 -10.78
C HIS A 9 -2.56 -20.83 -11.59
N VAL A 10 -2.40 -19.67 -10.97
CA VAL A 10 -1.92 -18.46 -11.61
C VAL A 10 -0.43 -18.29 -11.35
N ASP A 11 0.40 -19.02 -12.08
CA ASP A 11 1.86 -18.87 -12.11
C ASP A 11 2.40 -18.30 -13.44
N LYS A 12 1.54 -17.72 -14.28
CA LYS A 12 1.97 -16.98 -15.48
C LYS A 12 1.74 -15.50 -15.26
N GLU A 13 2.57 -14.67 -15.91
CA GLU A 13 2.38 -13.23 -16.11
C GLU A 13 0.92 -12.91 -16.43
N THR A 14 0.12 -12.85 -15.40
CA THR A 14 -1.31 -12.60 -15.53
C THR A 14 -1.53 -11.11 -15.41
N ASN A 15 -2.41 -10.63 -16.23
CA ASN A 15 -2.97 -9.29 -16.15
C ASN A 15 -3.28 -8.98 -14.66
N PRO A 16 -2.71 -7.90 -14.07
CA PRO A 16 -2.90 -7.58 -12.65
C PRO A 16 -4.37 -7.45 -12.25
N TRP A 17 -5.23 -7.00 -13.18
CA TRP A 17 -6.67 -6.93 -12.95
C TRP A 17 -7.30 -8.32 -12.80
N GLU A 18 -6.92 -9.28 -13.65
CA GLU A 18 -7.43 -10.66 -13.54
C GLU A 18 -6.98 -11.32 -12.24
N SER A 19 -5.73 -11.09 -11.82
CA SER A 19 -5.21 -11.61 -10.54
C SER A 19 -5.97 -11.04 -9.36
N GLN A 20 -6.27 -9.74 -9.37
CA GLN A 20 -7.01 -9.07 -8.30
C GLN A 20 -8.48 -9.57 -8.27
N ARG A 21 -9.10 -9.75 -9.42
CA ARG A 21 -10.45 -10.32 -9.52
C ARG A 21 -10.50 -11.74 -8.97
N ALA A 22 -9.52 -12.58 -9.27
CA ALA A 22 -9.45 -13.95 -8.77
C ALA A 22 -9.37 -13.99 -7.22
N ARG A 23 -8.58 -13.11 -6.61
CA ARG A 23 -8.52 -12.98 -5.13
C ARG A 23 -9.85 -12.54 -4.55
N PHE A 24 -10.50 -11.55 -5.16
CA PHE A 24 -11.83 -11.10 -4.76
C PHE A 24 -12.85 -12.24 -4.89
N ASP A 25 -12.90 -12.93 -6.04
CA ASP A 25 -13.84 -14.01 -6.32
C ASP A 25 -13.70 -15.14 -5.29
N LEU A 26 -12.47 -15.53 -4.92
CA LEU A 26 -12.20 -16.54 -3.88
C LEU A 26 -12.76 -16.13 -2.52
N ALA A 27 -12.50 -14.91 -2.09
CA ALA A 27 -12.96 -14.40 -0.80
C ALA A 27 -14.50 -14.25 -0.79
N ALA A 28 -15.10 -13.75 -1.87
CA ALA A 28 -16.54 -13.60 -2.03
C ALA A 28 -17.26 -14.96 -2.00
N GLN A 29 -16.68 -15.99 -2.63
CA GLN A 29 -17.18 -17.36 -2.59
C GLN A 29 -17.17 -17.92 -1.16
N LYS A 30 -16.07 -17.73 -0.40
CA LYS A 30 -15.97 -18.18 0.99
C LYS A 30 -16.95 -17.45 1.92
N LEU A 31 -17.32 -16.22 1.60
CA LEU A 31 -18.34 -15.44 2.29
C LEU A 31 -19.78 -15.87 1.95
N ASN A 32 -19.98 -16.71 0.94
CA ASN A 32 -21.28 -16.92 0.32
C ASN A 32 -21.96 -15.59 -0.04
N LEU A 33 -21.19 -14.67 -0.62
CA LEU A 33 -21.69 -13.35 -0.99
C LEU A 33 -22.81 -13.46 -2.00
N ASP A 34 -23.88 -12.69 -1.80
CA ASP A 34 -25.00 -12.59 -2.74
C ASP A 34 -24.51 -12.24 -4.15
N GLU A 35 -25.06 -12.91 -5.17
CA GLU A 35 -24.62 -12.79 -6.55
C GLU A 35 -24.73 -11.35 -7.10
N GLY A 36 -25.75 -10.60 -6.70
CA GLY A 36 -25.93 -9.21 -7.11
C GLY A 36 -24.81 -8.32 -6.56
N LEU A 37 -24.51 -8.46 -5.26
CA LEU A 37 -23.39 -7.74 -4.63
C LEU A 37 -22.04 -8.18 -5.15
N TRP A 38 -21.87 -9.47 -5.45
CA TRP A 38 -20.66 -9.98 -6.09
C TRP A 38 -20.39 -9.25 -7.40
N ARG A 39 -21.40 -9.16 -8.27
CA ARG A 39 -21.30 -8.45 -9.56
C ARG A 39 -20.99 -6.95 -9.37
N VAL A 40 -21.64 -6.29 -8.41
CA VAL A 40 -21.42 -4.87 -8.11
C VAL A 40 -19.99 -4.62 -7.63
N LEU A 41 -19.47 -5.44 -6.71
CA LEU A 41 -18.16 -5.25 -6.10
C LEU A 41 -16.99 -5.70 -6.97
N ARG A 42 -17.26 -6.48 -8.01
CA ARG A 42 -16.26 -7.05 -8.92
C ARG A 42 -15.74 -6.05 -9.94
N TYR A 43 -16.45 -4.95 -10.16
CA TYR A 43 -16.13 -3.96 -11.18
C TYR A 43 -15.99 -2.56 -10.58
N PRO A 44 -15.13 -1.72 -11.17
CA PRO A 44 -15.07 -0.30 -10.79
C PRO A 44 -16.41 0.41 -11.03
N ASN A 45 -16.74 1.36 -10.15
CA ASN A 45 -17.92 2.21 -10.34
C ASN A 45 -17.75 3.16 -11.53
N ARG A 46 -16.53 3.71 -11.71
CA ARG A 46 -16.25 4.69 -12.77
C ARG A 46 -14.81 4.59 -13.22
N GLU A 47 -14.59 4.86 -14.50
CA GLU A 47 -13.28 4.94 -15.12
C GLU A 47 -13.22 6.18 -16.01
N LEU A 48 -12.11 6.89 -15.95
CA LEU A 48 -11.85 8.05 -16.80
C LEU A 48 -10.49 7.90 -17.46
N THR A 49 -10.46 8.05 -18.78
CA THR A 49 -9.24 8.20 -19.56
C THR A 49 -9.21 9.61 -20.13
N VAL A 50 -8.08 10.29 -19.96
CA VAL A 50 -7.88 11.65 -20.42
C VAL A 50 -6.62 11.77 -21.26
N TYR A 51 -6.62 12.70 -22.20
CA TYR A 51 -5.47 13.03 -23.03
C TYR A 51 -4.96 14.41 -22.65
N ILE A 52 -3.69 14.49 -22.27
CA ILE A 52 -3.06 15.61 -21.57
C ILE A 52 -2.06 16.29 -22.52
N PRO A 53 -2.46 17.33 -23.27
CA PRO A 53 -1.52 18.08 -24.08
C PRO A 53 -0.62 18.96 -23.21
N VAL A 54 0.69 18.86 -23.41
CA VAL A 54 1.71 19.58 -22.66
C VAL A 54 2.72 20.23 -23.63
N GLN A 55 2.94 21.53 -23.44
CA GLN A 55 4.03 22.22 -24.11
C GLN A 55 5.34 21.84 -23.43
N MET A 56 6.22 21.16 -24.15
CA MET A 56 7.54 20.76 -23.67
C MET A 56 8.51 21.96 -23.69
N ASP A 57 9.63 21.84 -22.97
CA ASP A 57 10.61 22.91 -22.85
C ASP A 57 11.32 23.23 -24.21
N ASP A 58 11.37 22.25 -25.09
CA ASP A 58 11.92 22.40 -26.45
C ASP A 58 10.91 22.99 -27.48
N GLY A 59 9.71 23.33 -27.03
CA GLY A 59 8.66 23.91 -27.87
C GLY A 59 7.74 22.89 -28.55
N ARG A 60 7.96 21.57 -28.44
CA ARG A 60 7.07 20.56 -28.98
C ARG A 60 5.79 20.48 -28.15
N LEU A 61 4.70 20.07 -28.77
CA LEU A 61 3.48 19.67 -28.09
C LEU A 61 3.48 18.13 -27.94
N GLU A 62 3.47 17.65 -26.70
CA GLU A 62 3.37 16.22 -26.39
C GLU A 62 1.97 15.93 -25.82
N VAL A 63 1.43 14.72 -26.06
CA VAL A 63 0.13 14.32 -25.52
C VAL A 63 0.30 13.05 -24.70
N PHE A 64 0.12 13.18 -23.38
CA PHE A 64 0.17 12.06 -22.45
C PHE A 64 -1.21 11.45 -22.23
N THR A 65 -1.27 10.14 -21.94
CA THR A 65 -2.50 9.47 -21.56
C THR A 65 -2.56 9.33 -20.05
N GLY A 66 -3.65 9.79 -19.45
CA GLY A 66 -3.92 9.68 -18.02
C GLY A 66 -5.16 8.86 -17.72
N PHE A 67 -5.15 8.17 -16.58
CA PHE A 67 -6.27 7.35 -16.08
C PHE A 67 -6.65 7.76 -14.66
N ARG A 68 -7.94 7.71 -14.34
CA ARG A 68 -8.46 7.70 -12.97
C ARG A 68 -9.58 6.67 -12.86
N VAL A 69 -9.42 5.69 -11.97
CA VAL A 69 -10.40 4.64 -11.71
C VAL A 69 -10.90 4.78 -10.28
N GLN A 70 -12.22 4.85 -10.10
CA GLN A 70 -12.92 4.76 -8.81
C GLN A 70 -13.54 3.37 -8.72
N HIS A 71 -12.94 2.50 -7.91
CA HIS A 71 -13.46 1.15 -7.74
C HIS A 71 -14.71 1.15 -6.86
N SER A 72 -14.70 1.86 -5.74
CA SER A 72 -15.87 1.97 -4.87
C SER A 72 -15.92 3.31 -4.14
N ILE A 73 -17.13 3.83 -3.98
CA ILE A 73 -17.47 5.00 -3.15
C ILE A 73 -18.53 4.64 -2.09
N ALA A 74 -18.73 3.37 -1.82
CA ALA A 74 -19.80 2.91 -0.94
C ALA A 74 -19.59 3.39 0.51
N ARG A 75 -18.36 3.37 1.01
CA ARG A 75 -18.01 3.74 2.38
C ARG A 75 -17.65 5.21 2.58
N GLY A 76 -17.49 5.97 1.52
CA GLY A 76 -17.09 7.37 1.54
C GLY A 76 -16.39 7.76 0.25
N PRO A 77 -15.69 8.92 0.22
CA PRO A 77 -14.94 9.34 -0.97
C PRO A 77 -13.96 8.26 -1.39
N ALA A 78 -13.76 8.08 -2.69
CA ALA A 78 -12.72 7.19 -3.17
C ALA A 78 -11.33 7.70 -2.75
N LYS A 79 -10.36 6.81 -2.54
CA LYS A 79 -9.02 7.17 -2.06
C LYS A 79 -7.97 6.37 -2.79
N GLY A 80 -6.91 7.03 -3.27
CA GLY A 80 -5.77 6.32 -3.84
C GLY A 80 -4.76 7.21 -4.56
N GLY A 81 -3.55 6.68 -4.71
CA GLY A 81 -2.42 7.37 -5.30
C GLY A 81 -2.53 7.62 -6.80
N ILE A 82 -1.64 8.46 -7.31
CA ILE A 82 -1.42 8.70 -8.74
C ILE A 82 0.02 8.31 -9.06
N ARG A 83 0.20 7.46 -10.06
CA ARG A 83 1.49 6.94 -10.51
C ARG A 83 1.91 7.58 -11.83
N TYR A 84 3.18 7.98 -11.92
CA TYR A 84 3.80 8.43 -13.16
C TYR A 84 4.85 7.41 -13.59
N ALA A 85 4.55 6.63 -14.65
CA ALA A 85 5.49 5.64 -15.16
C ALA A 85 5.18 5.31 -16.63
N PRO A 86 6.20 4.87 -17.41
CA PRO A 86 6.02 4.58 -18.83
C PRO A 86 5.19 3.30 -19.08
N ASP A 87 5.11 2.42 -18.11
CA ASP A 87 4.44 1.12 -18.18
C ASP A 87 3.04 1.10 -17.54
N VAL A 88 2.51 2.24 -17.14
CA VAL A 88 1.14 2.36 -16.60
C VAL A 88 0.11 1.84 -17.59
N THR A 89 -0.74 0.94 -17.16
CA THR A 89 -1.88 0.43 -17.95
C THR A 89 -3.19 0.65 -17.21
N LEU A 90 -4.30 0.70 -17.95
CA LEU A 90 -5.62 0.81 -17.34
C LEU A 90 -5.95 -0.38 -16.43
N ASP A 91 -5.53 -1.59 -16.80
CA ASP A 91 -5.75 -2.79 -15.99
C ASP A 91 -4.95 -2.78 -14.69
N GLU A 92 -3.73 -2.26 -14.71
CA GLU A 92 -2.96 -2.01 -13.48
C GLU A 92 -3.68 -0.99 -12.58
N VAL A 93 -4.18 0.10 -13.15
CA VAL A 93 -4.90 1.14 -12.40
C VAL A 93 -6.21 0.57 -11.81
N ARG A 94 -6.93 -0.29 -12.53
CA ARG A 94 -8.12 -1.03 -12.02
C ARG A 94 -7.77 -1.90 -10.82
N ALA A 95 -6.73 -2.72 -10.97
CA ALA A 95 -6.26 -3.60 -9.90
C ALA A 95 -5.92 -2.82 -8.63
N LEU A 96 -5.14 -1.77 -8.77
CA LEU A 96 -4.70 -0.93 -7.67
C LEU A 96 -5.87 -0.15 -7.03
N ALA A 97 -6.86 0.30 -7.80
CA ALA A 97 -8.07 0.93 -7.29
C ALA A 97 -8.91 -0.04 -6.44
N SER A 98 -9.04 -1.29 -6.89
CA SER A 98 -9.70 -2.36 -6.15
C SER A 98 -8.94 -2.67 -4.84
N TRP A 99 -7.62 -2.80 -4.89
CA TRP A 99 -6.79 -2.95 -3.69
C TRP A 99 -7.01 -1.84 -2.67
N MET A 100 -7.13 -0.59 -3.13
CA MET A 100 -7.39 0.53 -2.23
C MET A 100 -8.75 0.41 -1.53
N THR A 101 -9.80 -0.08 -2.21
CA THR A 101 -11.10 -0.35 -1.57
C THR A 101 -10.96 -1.31 -0.41
N TRP A 102 -10.29 -2.45 -0.64
CA TRP A 102 -10.12 -3.47 0.40
C TRP A 102 -9.20 -3.00 1.52
N LYS A 103 -8.13 -2.29 1.18
CA LYS A 103 -7.20 -1.71 2.16
C LYS A 103 -7.90 -0.69 3.08
N CYS A 104 -8.70 0.22 2.57
CA CYS A 104 -9.46 1.16 3.39
C CYS A 104 -10.51 0.45 4.25
N ALA A 105 -11.14 -0.59 3.70
CA ALA A 105 -12.16 -1.34 4.43
C ALA A 105 -11.59 -2.22 5.55
N VAL A 106 -10.43 -2.86 5.36
CA VAL A 106 -9.81 -3.72 6.38
C VAL A 106 -9.39 -2.92 7.62
N VAL A 107 -8.91 -1.69 7.44
CA VAL A 107 -8.57 -0.79 8.56
C VAL A 107 -9.75 0.11 8.98
N ASN A 108 -10.93 -0.18 8.47
CA ASN A 108 -12.20 0.43 8.85
C ASN A 108 -12.26 1.95 8.77
N ILE A 109 -11.51 2.57 7.86
CA ILE A 109 -11.60 4.01 7.60
C ILE A 109 -12.73 4.31 6.59
N PRO A 110 -13.38 5.50 6.65
CA PRO A 110 -14.55 5.83 5.84
C PRO A 110 -14.15 6.31 4.44
N PHE A 111 -13.36 5.51 3.73
CA PHE A 111 -12.98 5.73 2.36
C PHE A 111 -13.38 4.55 1.47
N GLY A 112 -13.65 4.84 0.21
CA GLY A 112 -13.66 3.89 -0.87
C GLY A 112 -12.26 3.67 -1.45
N GLY A 113 -12.17 3.23 -2.69
CA GLY A 113 -10.91 2.99 -3.37
C GLY A 113 -10.86 3.59 -4.77
N ALA A 114 -9.76 4.26 -5.06
CA ALA A 114 -9.43 4.77 -6.39
C ALA A 114 -7.95 4.61 -6.69
N LYS A 115 -7.59 4.79 -7.95
CA LYS A 115 -6.21 4.88 -8.43
C LYS A 115 -6.15 5.74 -9.67
N GLY A 116 -5.03 6.44 -9.84
CA GLY A 116 -4.71 7.16 -11.07
C GLY A 116 -3.33 6.83 -11.58
N GLY A 117 -3.07 7.19 -12.82
CA GLY A 117 -1.76 7.10 -13.41
C GLY A 117 -1.67 7.89 -14.70
N VAL A 118 -0.45 8.29 -15.06
CA VAL A 118 -0.14 8.92 -16.35
C VAL A 118 0.99 8.13 -16.99
N ILE A 119 0.82 7.79 -18.25
CA ILE A 119 1.85 7.13 -19.06
C ILE A 119 2.89 8.18 -19.43
N CYS A 120 4.00 8.24 -18.70
CA CYS A 120 5.12 9.16 -18.95
C CYS A 120 6.41 8.62 -18.34
N ASP A 121 7.55 9.14 -18.76
CA ASP A 121 8.84 8.87 -18.13
C ASP A 121 9.33 10.12 -17.37
N PRO A 122 9.03 10.26 -16.06
CA PRO A 122 9.38 11.46 -15.32
C PRO A 122 10.90 11.70 -15.22
N HIS A 123 11.72 10.67 -15.41
CA HIS A 123 13.18 10.81 -15.39
C HIS A 123 13.72 11.51 -16.63
N LYS A 124 12.93 11.59 -17.71
CA LYS A 124 13.26 12.31 -18.95
C LYS A 124 12.57 13.66 -19.07
N MET A 125 11.82 14.07 -18.06
CA MET A 125 11.07 15.33 -18.04
C MET A 125 11.68 16.32 -17.06
N SER A 126 11.65 17.60 -17.41
CA SER A 126 11.99 18.65 -16.47
C SER A 126 10.89 18.82 -15.40
N MET A 127 11.23 19.42 -14.27
CA MET A 127 10.24 19.74 -13.23
C MET A 127 9.13 20.65 -13.75
N GLY A 128 9.44 21.58 -14.67
CA GLY A 128 8.46 22.46 -15.31
C GLY A 128 7.48 21.67 -16.22
N GLU A 129 7.98 20.69 -16.96
CA GLU A 129 7.15 19.80 -17.77
C GLU A 129 6.23 18.92 -16.92
N ILE A 130 6.77 18.35 -15.83
CA ILE A 130 5.97 17.57 -14.86
C ILE A 130 4.90 18.45 -14.21
N GLU A 131 5.21 19.70 -13.86
CA GLU A 131 4.24 20.64 -13.31
C GLU A 131 3.10 20.90 -14.30
N ARG A 132 3.43 21.26 -15.56
CA ARG A 132 2.43 21.50 -16.60
C ARG A 132 1.55 20.29 -16.85
N MET A 133 2.14 19.11 -16.95
CA MET A 133 1.43 17.85 -17.10
C MET A 133 0.49 17.60 -15.90
N THR A 134 0.99 17.76 -14.67
CA THR A 134 0.21 17.54 -13.43
C THR A 134 -0.97 18.51 -13.35
N ARG A 135 -0.76 19.80 -13.62
CA ARG A 135 -1.82 20.81 -13.59
C ARG A 135 -2.87 20.54 -14.66
N ARG A 136 -2.46 20.16 -15.86
CA ARG A 136 -3.39 19.80 -16.93
C ARG A 136 -4.15 18.52 -16.61
N TYR A 137 -3.50 17.49 -16.12
CA TYR A 137 -4.16 16.26 -15.66
C TYR A 137 -5.18 16.56 -14.56
N THR A 138 -4.82 17.38 -13.58
CA THR A 138 -5.74 17.78 -12.50
C THR A 138 -6.96 18.51 -13.05
N SER A 139 -6.77 19.41 -14.00
CA SER A 139 -7.87 20.14 -14.66
C SER A 139 -8.87 19.19 -15.35
N GLU A 140 -8.39 18.12 -16.00
CA GLU A 140 -9.26 17.11 -16.61
C GLU A 140 -10.02 16.27 -15.56
N LEU A 141 -9.53 16.22 -14.31
CA LEU A 141 -10.14 15.48 -13.22
C LEU A 141 -11.08 16.29 -12.34
N ILE A 142 -11.28 17.61 -12.55
CA ILE A 142 -11.98 18.51 -11.64
C ILE A 142 -13.38 18.00 -11.25
N GLU A 143 -14.15 17.49 -12.20
CA GLU A 143 -15.48 16.94 -11.96
C GLU A 143 -15.45 15.58 -11.23
N PHE A 144 -14.31 14.90 -11.26
CA PHE A 144 -14.15 13.53 -10.79
C PHE A 144 -13.57 13.46 -9.38
N ILE A 145 -12.60 14.34 -9.03
CA ILE A 145 -11.97 14.42 -7.72
C ILE A 145 -12.63 15.45 -6.82
N GLY A 146 -12.29 15.41 -5.54
CA GLY A 146 -12.75 16.36 -4.53
C GLY A 146 -12.81 15.73 -3.14
N PRO A 147 -12.86 16.54 -2.07
CA PRO A 147 -12.87 16.04 -0.70
C PRO A 147 -14.00 15.05 -0.40
N GLU A 148 -15.15 15.20 -1.06
CA GLU A 148 -16.33 14.35 -0.88
C GLU A 148 -16.50 13.29 -1.98
N LYS A 149 -15.66 13.32 -3.01
CA LYS A 149 -15.80 12.44 -4.19
C LYS A 149 -14.69 11.42 -4.28
N ASP A 150 -13.45 11.93 -4.39
CA ASP A 150 -12.25 11.13 -4.63
C ASP A 150 -11.02 11.95 -4.24
N VAL A 151 -10.20 11.41 -3.36
CA VAL A 151 -9.05 12.08 -2.75
C VAL A 151 -7.75 11.44 -3.22
N PRO A 152 -7.03 12.03 -4.19
CA PRO A 152 -5.73 11.56 -4.63
C PRO A 152 -4.66 11.61 -3.54
N ALA A 153 -3.57 10.86 -3.77
CA ALA A 153 -2.39 10.80 -2.93
C ALA A 153 -1.13 10.53 -3.76
N PRO A 154 0.08 10.63 -3.19
CA PRO A 154 1.29 10.22 -3.89
C PRO A 154 1.37 8.70 -4.11
N ASP A 155 2.07 8.31 -5.16
CA ASP A 155 2.45 6.94 -5.48
C ASP A 155 3.82 6.94 -6.21
N VAL A 156 4.13 5.92 -7.00
CA VAL A 156 5.41 5.84 -7.74
C VAL A 156 5.63 7.10 -8.59
N ASN A 157 6.81 7.69 -8.44
CA ASN A 157 7.28 8.92 -9.12
C ASN A 157 6.38 10.15 -8.92
N THR A 158 5.56 10.18 -7.88
CA THR A 158 4.86 11.37 -7.42
C THR A 158 5.18 11.64 -5.95
N ASN A 159 5.08 12.89 -5.54
CA ASN A 159 5.55 13.34 -4.23
C ASN A 159 4.71 14.51 -3.67
N GLU A 160 5.16 15.04 -2.56
CA GLU A 160 4.51 16.17 -1.86
C GLU A 160 4.35 17.41 -2.78
N GLN A 161 5.34 17.70 -3.65
CA GLN A 161 5.30 18.83 -4.57
C GLN A 161 4.22 18.65 -5.65
N ILE A 162 4.07 17.45 -6.19
CA ILE A 162 3.03 17.12 -7.16
C ILE A 162 1.64 17.26 -6.52
N MET A 163 1.48 16.84 -5.27
CA MET A 163 0.24 17.02 -4.52
C MET A 163 -0.05 18.51 -4.27
N ALA A 164 0.98 19.33 -4.04
CA ALA A 164 0.81 20.78 -3.92
C ALA A 164 0.26 21.40 -5.22
N TRP A 165 0.80 21.02 -6.38
CA TRP A 165 0.30 21.50 -7.68
C TRP A 165 -1.13 21.05 -7.97
N MET A 166 -1.48 19.82 -7.58
CA MET A 166 -2.85 19.33 -7.71
C MET A 166 -3.83 20.11 -6.83
N MET A 167 -3.47 20.32 -5.56
CA MET A 167 -4.28 21.10 -4.62
C MET A 167 -4.47 22.55 -5.12
N ASP A 168 -3.39 23.18 -5.57
CA ASP A 168 -3.44 24.56 -6.08
C ASP A 168 -4.33 24.66 -7.32
N THR A 169 -4.13 23.77 -8.29
CA THR A 169 -4.94 23.73 -9.52
C THR A 169 -6.43 23.55 -9.22
N TYR A 170 -6.76 22.59 -8.35
CA TYR A 170 -8.14 22.36 -7.94
C TYR A 170 -8.72 23.61 -7.24
N SER A 171 -7.97 24.20 -6.30
CA SER A 171 -8.38 25.37 -5.55
C SER A 171 -8.65 26.58 -6.44
N MET A 172 -7.83 26.80 -7.47
CA MET A 172 -8.03 27.87 -8.46
C MET A 172 -9.33 27.70 -9.24
N HIS A 173 -9.68 26.45 -9.63
CA HIS A 173 -10.97 26.18 -10.30
C HIS A 173 -12.15 26.39 -9.36
N MET A 174 -12.02 26.01 -8.09
CA MET A 174 -13.08 26.15 -7.08
C MET A 174 -13.18 27.58 -6.51
N ARG A 175 -12.24 28.48 -6.87
CA ARG A 175 -12.17 29.86 -6.34
C ARG A 175 -12.08 29.93 -4.82
N GLN A 176 -11.54 28.90 -4.18
CA GLN A 176 -11.28 28.81 -2.74
C GLN A 176 -10.17 27.80 -2.47
N THR A 177 -9.43 27.95 -1.38
CA THR A 177 -8.43 26.97 -0.97
C THR A 177 -9.10 25.70 -0.45
N VAL A 178 -8.83 24.56 -1.09
CA VAL A 178 -9.39 23.25 -0.75
C VAL A 178 -8.25 22.28 -0.43
N THR A 179 -7.75 22.32 0.80
CA THR A 179 -6.61 21.50 1.23
C THR A 179 -6.95 20.01 1.27
N ALA A 180 -8.20 19.66 1.60
CA ALA A 180 -8.65 18.27 1.73
C ALA A 180 -8.84 17.53 0.38
N VAL A 181 -8.60 18.17 -0.77
CA VAL A 181 -8.79 17.54 -2.08
C VAL A 181 -7.77 16.43 -2.35
N VAL A 182 -6.57 16.53 -1.79
CA VAL A 182 -5.50 15.54 -1.89
C VAL A 182 -4.84 15.33 -0.53
N THR A 183 -4.13 14.22 -0.37
CA THR A 183 -3.28 13.96 0.81
C THR A 183 -1.83 13.71 0.42
N GLY A 184 -0.92 13.76 1.39
CA GLY A 184 0.52 13.67 1.15
C GLY A 184 1.12 15.00 0.68
N LYS A 185 0.52 16.12 1.10
CA LYS A 185 1.01 17.48 0.84
C LYS A 185 2.19 17.85 1.73
N PRO A 186 2.97 18.87 1.36
CA PRO A 186 3.86 19.54 2.30
C PRO A 186 3.12 20.01 3.57
N ILE A 187 3.78 19.93 4.71
CA ILE A 187 3.18 20.29 6.01
C ILE A 187 2.61 21.71 6.03
N ASN A 188 3.32 22.64 5.39
CA ASN A 188 2.94 24.06 5.38
C ASN A 188 1.61 24.37 4.65
N ILE A 189 1.09 23.42 3.88
CA ILE A 189 -0.14 23.59 3.09
C ILE A 189 -1.17 22.50 3.41
N GLY A 190 -1.14 21.96 4.63
CA GLY A 190 -2.14 21.03 5.11
C GLY A 190 -1.66 19.58 5.21
N GLY A 191 -0.37 19.29 5.02
CA GLY A 191 0.19 17.95 5.22
C GLY A 191 0.14 17.52 6.69
N SER A 192 0.00 16.22 6.95
CA SER A 192 -0.01 15.66 8.32
C SER A 192 1.39 15.28 8.80
N ARG A 193 1.69 15.61 10.05
CA ARG A 193 2.85 15.07 10.76
C ARG A 193 2.74 13.54 10.87
N GLY A 194 3.88 12.86 10.97
CA GLY A 194 3.93 11.39 11.05
C GLY A 194 3.65 10.65 9.73
N ARG A 195 3.26 11.36 8.64
CA ARG A 195 2.89 10.73 7.37
C ARG A 195 4.05 9.97 6.71
N ARG A 196 5.27 10.51 6.81
CA ARG A 196 6.46 9.96 6.14
C ARG A 196 6.79 8.54 6.62
N GLU A 197 6.70 8.28 7.92
CA GLU A 197 7.01 6.98 8.52
C GLU A 197 5.78 6.07 8.72
N ALA A 198 4.57 6.58 8.45
CA ALA A 198 3.31 5.93 8.82
C ALA A 198 3.18 4.50 8.32
N THR A 199 3.64 4.19 7.09
CA THR A 199 3.56 2.84 6.55
C THR A 199 4.49 1.89 7.31
N GLY A 200 5.75 2.28 7.54
CA GLY A 200 6.69 1.48 8.33
C GLY A 200 6.24 1.32 9.78
N ARG A 201 5.64 2.36 10.38
CA ARG A 201 5.06 2.29 11.73
C ARG A 201 3.89 1.30 11.78
N GLY A 202 3.02 1.31 10.77
CA GLY A 202 1.94 0.32 10.67
C GLY A 202 2.46 -1.11 10.61
N VAL A 203 3.50 -1.37 9.80
CA VAL A 203 4.17 -2.68 9.74
C VAL A 203 4.71 -3.08 11.12
N MET A 204 5.41 -2.18 11.82
CA MET A 204 5.92 -2.47 13.18
C MET A 204 4.78 -2.82 14.14
N VAL A 205 3.69 -2.05 14.15
CA VAL A 205 2.56 -2.28 15.08
C VAL A 205 1.93 -3.65 14.86
N VAL A 206 1.69 -4.06 13.62
CA VAL A 206 1.11 -5.39 13.36
C VAL A 206 2.10 -6.53 13.63
N CYS A 207 3.41 -6.29 13.49
CA CYS A 207 4.45 -7.23 13.93
C CYS A 207 4.46 -7.37 15.46
N ASP A 208 4.30 -6.27 16.20
CA ASP A 208 4.17 -6.29 17.67
C ASP A 208 2.97 -7.17 18.12
N GLU A 209 1.84 -7.04 17.47
CA GLU A 209 0.67 -7.87 17.79
C GLU A 209 0.90 -9.34 17.41
N ALA A 210 1.55 -9.61 16.29
CA ALA A 210 1.87 -10.97 15.86
C ALA A 210 2.85 -11.67 16.82
N ILE A 211 3.93 -11.00 17.29
CA ILE A 211 4.84 -11.61 18.26
C ILE A 211 4.17 -11.86 19.61
N LYS A 212 3.30 -10.95 20.08
CA LYS A 212 2.48 -11.18 21.30
C LYS A 212 1.62 -12.43 21.16
N LYS A 213 0.92 -12.56 20.02
CA LYS A 213 0.07 -13.75 19.74
C LYS A 213 0.87 -15.04 19.70
N LEU A 214 2.09 -15.01 19.19
CA LEU A 214 2.98 -16.18 19.08
C LEU A 214 3.87 -16.41 20.32
N GLY A 215 3.73 -15.60 21.37
CA GLY A 215 4.51 -15.72 22.60
C GLY A 215 6.01 -15.41 22.41
N LEU A 216 6.36 -14.50 21.49
CA LEU A 216 7.73 -14.06 21.25
C LEU A 216 8.02 -12.74 21.97
N SER A 217 9.30 -12.48 22.32
CA SER A 217 9.75 -11.19 22.82
C SER A 217 10.49 -10.40 21.74
N ARG A 218 10.45 -9.07 21.82
CA ARG A 218 11.14 -8.19 20.84
C ARG A 218 12.64 -8.46 20.82
N GLU A 219 13.25 -8.59 22.00
CA GLU A 219 14.70 -8.72 22.17
C GLU A 219 15.25 -10.02 21.57
N SER A 220 14.45 -11.08 21.52
CA SER A 220 14.81 -12.36 20.93
C SER A 220 14.40 -12.47 19.45
N THR A 221 13.62 -11.54 18.92
CA THR A 221 13.09 -11.58 17.58
C THR A 221 14.05 -11.00 16.57
N ARG A 222 14.53 -11.84 15.65
CA ARG A 222 15.38 -11.48 14.53
C ARG A 222 14.54 -11.09 13.33
N VAL A 223 14.88 -9.96 12.70
CA VAL A 223 14.12 -9.38 11.60
C VAL A 223 15.00 -9.23 10.37
N ILE A 224 14.47 -9.62 9.22
CA ILE A 224 15.04 -9.35 7.90
C ILE A 224 14.09 -8.47 7.12
N VAL A 225 14.61 -7.40 6.51
CA VAL A 225 13.86 -6.45 5.70
C VAL A 225 14.38 -6.47 4.27
N GLN A 226 13.51 -6.80 3.31
CA GLN A 226 13.83 -6.71 1.89
C GLN A 226 13.28 -5.40 1.33
N GLY A 227 14.18 -4.57 0.82
CA GLY A 227 13.90 -3.20 0.41
C GLY A 227 14.19 -2.17 1.51
N PHE A 228 15.09 -1.22 1.22
CA PHE A 228 15.46 -0.15 2.16
C PHE A 228 14.99 1.23 1.68
N GLY A 229 13.86 1.23 0.95
CA GLY A 229 13.09 2.42 0.55
C GLY A 229 12.29 3.01 1.72
N ASN A 230 11.28 3.84 1.41
CA ASN A 230 10.50 4.53 2.44
C ASN A 230 9.85 3.57 3.47
N VAL A 231 9.24 2.47 3.02
CA VAL A 231 8.57 1.53 3.93
C VAL A 231 9.58 0.74 4.75
N GLY A 232 10.51 0.05 4.08
CA GLY A 232 11.43 -0.85 4.76
C GLY A 232 12.42 -0.14 5.67
N SER A 233 12.96 1.02 5.29
CA SER A 233 13.89 1.77 6.14
C SER A 233 13.20 2.30 7.40
N ASN A 234 11.98 2.83 7.29
CA ASN A 234 11.23 3.29 8.45
C ASN A 234 10.80 2.13 9.35
N ALA A 235 10.33 1.01 8.78
CA ALA A 235 9.99 -0.17 9.57
C ALA A 235 11.21 -0.71 10.32
N ALA A 236 12.34 -0.90 9.64
CA ALA A 236 13.59 -1.36 10.25
C ALA A 236 14.04 -0.43 11.39
N HIS A 237 14.03 0.88 11.14
CA HIS A 237 14.48 1.87 12.14
C HIS A 237 13.58 1.88 13.38
N LEU A 238 12.26 1.93 13.19
CA LEU A 238 11.30 1.92 14.30
C LEU A 238 11.37 0.61 15.10
N MET A 239 11.49 -0.53 14.42
CA MET A 239 11.66 -1.83 15.08
C MET A 239 12.97 -1.92 15.85
N HIS A 240 14.08 -1.41 15.29
CA HIS A 240 15.36 -1.33 16.00
C HIS A 240 15.24 -0.50 17.28
N GLN A 241 14.60 0.68 17.20
CA GLN A 241 14.34 1.53 18.37
C GLN A 241 13.44 0.83 19.42
N ALA A 242 12.52 -0.03 18.95
CA ALA A 242 11.65 -0.81 19.83
C ALA A 242 12.32 -2.06 20.45
N GLY A 243 13.60 -2.32 20.13
CA GLY A 243 14.40 -3.41 20.70
C GLY A 243 14.47 -4.69 19.86
N TYR A 244 13.96 -4.69 18.63
CA TYR A 244 14.11 -5.82 17.71
C TYR A 244 15.54 -5.93 17.17
N LYS A 245 15.96 -7.15 16.88
CA LYS A 245 17.26 -7.42 16.30
C LYS A 245 17.17 -7.47 14.76
N ILE A 246 17.54 -6.39 14.09
CA ILE A 246 17.58 -6.36 12.62
C ILE A 246 18.86 -7.04 12.15
N ILE A 247 18.75 -8.25 11.60
CA ILE A 247 19.91 -9.07 11.19
C ILE A 247 20.20 -9.02 9.71
N GLY A 248 19.23 -8.60 8.87
CA GLY A 248 19.41 -8.54 7.42
C GLY A 248 18.65 -7.40 6.78
N ILE A 249 19.29 -6.80 5.78
CA ILE A 249 18.69 -5.75 4.93
C ILE A 249 19.08 -6.05 3.49
N ALA A 250 18.09 -6.24 2.62
CA ALA A 250 18.29 -6.37 1.19
C ALA A 250 17.94 -5.07 0.46
N GLU A 251 18.77 -4.66 -0.47
CA GLU A 251 18.54 -3.52 -1.36
C GLU A 251 18.88 -3.91 -2.81
N VAL A 252 18.58 -3.03 -3.76
CA VAL A 252 18.98 -3.24 -5.17
C VAL A 252 20.50 -3.38 -5.24
N GLY A 253 20.97 -4.49 -5.83
CA GLY A 253 22.41 -4.78 -6.00
C GLY A 253 23.05 -5.57 -4.87
N GLY A 254 22.34 -5.97 -3.81
CA GLY A 254 22.87 -6.84 -2.76
C GLY A 254 22.19 -6.71 -1.42
N GLY A 255 22.79 -7.24 -0.39
CA GLY A 255 22.28 -7.21 0.96
C GLY A 255 23.39 -7.05 2.01
N LEU A 256 22.95 -6.79 3.22
CA LEU A 256 23.76 -6.75 4.45
C LEU A 256 23.24 -7.79 5.41
N TYR A 257 24.13 -8.52 6.04
CA TYR A 257 23.79 -9.50 7.07
C TYR A 257 24.71 -9.38 8.29
N ASN A 258 24.13 -9.39 9.48
CA ASN A 258 24.86 -9.49 10.74
C ASN A 258 24.02 -10.27 11.76
N LYS A 259 24.42 -11.50 12.08
CA LYS A 259 23.74 -12.36 13.07
C LYS A 259 23.55 -11.72 14.44
N ASN A 260 24.41 -10.78 14.81
CA ASN A 260 24.39 -10.09 16.09
C ASN A 260 23.49 -8.82 16.08
N GLY A 261 22.97 -8.45 14.89
CA GLY A 261 22.16 -7.25 14.66
C GLY A 261 22.96 -6.12 14.00
N ILE A 262 22.28 -5.39 13.13
CA ILE A 262 22.79 -4.21 12.42
C ILE A 262 22.39 -2.98 13.21
N ASP A 263 23.37 -2.11 13.52
CA ASP A 263 23.12 -0.80 14.12
C ASP A 263 22.50 0.14 13.06
N LEU A 264 21.18 0.32 13.14
CA LEU A 264 20.42 1.09 12.15
C LEU A 264 20.77 2.58 12.18
N ASN A 265 21.16 3.13 13.33
CA ASN A 265 21.56 4.55 13.42
C ASN A 265 22.81 4.78 12.59
N LYS A 266 23.84 3.95 12.79
CA LYS A 266 25.07 4.01 12.00
C LYS A 266 24.85 3.71 10.52
N LEU A 267 23.94 2.78 10.20
CA LEU A 267 23.62 2.46 8.82
C LEU A 267 22.95 3.63 8.09
N VAL A 268 22.02 4.32 8.74
CA VAL A 268 21.36 5.51 8.17
C VAL A 268 22.37 6.64 7.94
N GLU A 269 23.26 6.90 8.90
CA GLU A 269 24.35 7.87 8.75
C GLU A 269 25.29 7.51 7.58
N TYR A 270 25.65 6.21 7.49
CA TYR A 270 26.48 5.70 6.40
C TYR A 270 25.81 5.92 5.05
N ARG A 271 24.52 5.59 4.94
CA ARG A 271 23.72 5.77 3.71
C ARG A 271 23.63 7.25 3.30
N GLN A 272 23.39 8.13 4.26
CA GLN A 272 23.34 9.59 3.98
C GLN A 272 24.67 10.11 3.42
N LYS A 273 25.80 9.59 3.93
CA LYS A 273 27.14 10.00 3.50
C LYS A 273 27.55 9.38 2.14
N ASN A 274 27.17 8.12 1.87
CA ASN A 274 27.67 7.35 0.74
C ASN A 274 26.64 7.12 -0.38
N GLY A 275 25.39 7.48 -0.16
CA GLY A 275 24.29 7.27 -1.11
C GLY A 275 23.82 5.80 -1.22
N THR A 276 24.44 4.87 -0.51
CA THR A 276 24.15 3.43 -0.56
C THR A 276 24.36 2.78 0.81
N VAL A 277 23.76 1.62 1.03
CA VAL A 277 24.04 0.79 2.21
C VAL A 277 25.20 -0.19 1.98
N HIS A 278 25.57 -0.43 0.72
CA HIS A 278 26.61 -1.40 0.37
C HIS A 278 27.98 -0.97 0.93
N GLY A 279 28.71 -1.94 1.48
CA GLY A 279 30.01 -1.72 2.09
C GLY A 279 29.93 -1.13 3.51
N PHE A 280 28.77 -1.12 4.15
CA PHE A 280 28.62 -0.71 5.55
C PHE A 280 29.47 -1.61 6.47
N PRO A 281 30.41 -1.08 7.25
CA PRO A 281 31.37 -1.89 8.01
C PRO A 281 30.77 -2.62 9.21
N GLY A 282 29.48 -2.36 9.53
CA GLY A 282 28.76 -3.00 10.65
C GLY A 282 28.03 -4.29 10.25
N ALA A 283 28.17 -4.77 9.00
CA ALA A 283 27.55 -5.98 8.50
C ALA A 283 28.33 -6.56 7.33
N ASP A 284 28.23 -7.86 7.13
CA ASP A 284 28.80 -8.55 5.98
C ASP A 284 27.97 -8.33 4.72
N SER A 285 28.60 -8.22 3.56
CA SER A 285 27.89 -8.25 2.27
C SER A 285 27.24 -9.60 2.08
N TYR A 286 25.98 -9.61 1.62
CA TYR A 286 25.18 -10.81 1.48
C TYR A 286 24.36 -10.78 0.19
N ASP A 287 23.98 -11.94 -0.32
CA ASP A 287 23.09 -12.02 -1.47
C ASP A 287 21.66 -11.64 -1.07
N ALA A 288 21.03 -10.72 -1.84
CA ALA A 288 19.71 -10.21 -1.53
C ALA A 288 18.61 -11.29 -1.63
N ALA A 289 18.74 -12.25 -2.57
CA ALA A 289 17.80 -13.34 -2.73
C ALA A 289 17.93 -14.38 -1.61
N GLU A 290 19.16 -14.63 -1.15
CA GLU A 290 19.41 -15.54 -0.02
C GLU A 290 18.90 -14.95 1.32
N LEU A 291 18.82 -13.62 1.47
CA LEU A 291 18.19 -13.01 2.64
C LEU A 291 16.72 -13.39 2.79
N LEU A 292 15.96 -13.53 1.69
CA LEU A 292 14.54 -13.92 1.74
C LEU A 292 14.30 -15.33 2.33
N ILE A 293 15.33 -16.18 2.30
CA ILE A 293 15.25 -17.57 2.77
C ILE A 293 16.16 -17.84 3.98
N THR A 294 16.82 -16.79 4.48
CA THR A 294 17.63 -16.85 5.70
C THR A 294 16.73 -16.97 6.93
N ASP A 295 17.16 -17.79 7.89
CA ASP A 295 16.41 -18.05 9.12
C ASP A 295 16.23 -16.78 9.97
N CYS A 296 14.98 -16.45 10.28
CA CYS A 296 14.58 -15.32 11.11
C CYS A 296 13.17 -15.53 11.70
N GLU A 297 12.80 -14.74 12.68
CA GLU A 297 11.44 -14.75 13.21
C GLU A 297 10.50 -13.92 12.33
N ILE A 298 10.94 -12.75 11.84
CA ILE A 298 10.13 -11.87 11.00
C ILE A 298 10.85 -11.58 9.70
N LEU A 299 10.16 -11.82 8.58
CA LEU A 299 10.57 -11.39 7.24
C LEU A 299 9.61 -10.28 6.76
N ILE A 300 10.17 -9.16 6.32
CA ILE A 300 9.41 -8.00 5.81
C ILE A 300 9.81 -7.73 4.35
N PRO A 301 9.11 -8.28 3.37
CA PRO A 301 9.25 -7.87 1.97
C PRO A 301 8.62 -6.49 1.79
N ALA A 302 9.45 -5.48 1.51
CA ALA A 302 9.05 -4.07 1.42
C ALA A 302 9.62 -3.37 0.17
N ALA A 303 10.00 -4.12 -0.87
CA ALA A 303 10.53 -3.59 -2.12
C ALA A 303 9.50 -3.66 -3.26
N THR A 304 9.34 -4.84 -3.85
CA THR A 304 8.53 -5.05 -5.06
C THR A 304 7.54 -6.21 -4.89
N GLU A 305 6.63 -6.32 -5.82
CA GLU A 305 5.72 -7.45 -5.96
C GLU A 305 6.44 -8.75 -6.38
N ASN A 306 5.80 -9.90 -6.12
CA ASN A 306 6.21 -11.21 -6.60
C ASN A 306 7.65 -11.61 -6.23
N VAL A 307 8.12 -11.27 -5.02
CA VAL A 307 9.44 -11.68 -4.52
C VAL A 307 9.42 -13.03 -3.82
N ILE A 308 8.26 -13.45 -3.29
CA ILE A 308 8.02 -14.80 -2.75
C ILE A 308 7.09 -15.53 -3.70
N THR A 309 7.63 -16.55 -4.35
CA THR A 309 6.97 -17.28 -5.43
C THR A 309 7.11 -18.80 -5.20
N SER A 310 6.49 -19.62 -6.03
CA SER A 310 6.68 -21.08 -6.03
C SER A 310 8.15 -21.51 -6.14
N ARG A 311 9.05 -20.65 -6.65
CA ARG A 311 10.48 -20.97 -6.82
C ARG A 311 11.29 -20.92 -5.53
N ASN A 312 10.87 -20.14 -4.54
CA ASN A 312 11.65 -19.90 -3.31
C ASN A 312 10.86 -20.15 -2.01
N VAL A 313 9.54 -20.24 -2.05
CA VAL A 313 8.68 -20.36 -0.86
C VAL A 313 9.01 -21.59 0.00
N ASP A 314 9.40 -22.71 -0.59
CA ASP A 314 9.79 -23.92 0.15
C ASP A 314 11.00 -23.67 1.07
N ARG A 315 11.89 -22.75 0.69
CA ARG A 315 13.08 -22.38 1.45
C ARG A 315 12.86 -21.25 2.46
N VAL A 316 11.71 -20.55 2.43
CA VAL A 316 11.37 -19.50 3.41
C VAL A 316 11.28 -20.11 4.81
N LYS A 317 11.96 -19.50 5.79
CA LYS A 317 12.12 -20.04 7.15
C LYS A 317 11.58 -19.12 8.24
N CYS A 318 10.94 -18.00 7.89
CA CYS A 318 10.38 -17.10 8.88
C CYS A 318 9.16 -17.69 9.59
N ARG A 319 8.90 -17.23 10.81
CA ARG A 319 7.67 -17.53 11.57
C ARG A 319 6.56 -16.54 11.23
N ILE A 320 6.92 -15.30 10.96
CA ILE A 320 6.02 -14.20 10.60
C ILE A 320 6.49 -13.61 9.28
N LEU A 321 5.58 -13.50 8.32
CA LEU A 321 5.78 -12.77 7.08
C LEU A 321 4.89 -11.52 7.11
N ALA A 322 5.49 -10.32 7.20
CA ALA A 322 4.76 -9.06 7.22
C ALA A 322 4.97 -8.29 5.91
N GLU A 323 3.93 -8.19 5.10
CA GLU A 323 4.02 -7.66 3.74
C GLU A 323 4.01 -6.12 3.70
N GLY A 324 5.20 -5.54 3.70
CA GLY A 324 5.39 -4.09 3.57
C GLY A 324 5.15 -3.55 2.16
N ALA A 325 5.49 -4.32 1.12
CA ALA A 325 5.16 -4.03 -0.28
C ALA A 325 3.73 -4.45 -0.63
N ASN A 326 3.21 -4.04 -1.78
CA ASN A 326 1.95 -4.56 -2.32
C ASN A 326 2.22 -5.84 -3.12
N GLY A 327 1.46 -6.90 -2.85
CA GLY A 327 1.54 -8.16 -3.56
C GLY A 327 2.93 -8.85 -3.59
N PRO A 328 3.72 -8.85 -2.51
CA PRO A 328 5.06 -9.42 -2.56
C PRO A 328 5.05 -10.95 -2.64
N THR A 329 3.92 -11.58 -2.31
CA THR A 329 3.73 -13.04 -2.33
C THR A 329 2.71 -13.42 -3.38
N THR A 330 3.06 -14.38 -4.25
CA THR A 330 2.12 -14.96 -5.22
C THR A 330 1.08 -15.84 -4.55
N SER A 331 -0.06 -16.05 -5.19
CA SER A 331 -1.14 -16.89 -4.63
C SER A 331 -0.68 -18.33 -4.37
N ALA A 332 0.10 -18.92 -5.29
CA ALA A 332 0.64 -20.26 -5.11
C ALA A 332 1.63 -20.35 -3.93
N ALA A 333 2.42 -19.30 -3.69
CA ALA A 333 3.31 -19.25 -2.54
C ALA A 333 2.54 -19.06 -1.21
N ASP A 334 1.42 -18.34 -1.23
CA ASP A 334 0.60 -18.11 -0.03
C ASP A 334 0.04 -19.42 0.55
N ASP A 335 -0.42 -20.33 -0.31
CA ASP A 335 -0.91 -21.65 0.09
C ASP A 335 0.21 -22.47 0.78
N VAL A 336 1.41 -22.48 0.20
CA VAL A 336 2.57 -23.18 0.78
C VAL A 336 2.98 -22.58 2.13
N LEU A 337 2.95 -21.25 2.28
CA LEU A 337 3.23 -20.57 3.56
C LEU A 337 2.20 -20.97 4.63
N GLY A 338 0.92 -21.08 4.24
CA GLY A 338 -0.15 -21.56 5.12
C GLY A 338 0.10 -22.97 5.61
N ASP A 339 0.45 -23.92 4.71
CA ASP A 339 0.77 -25.31 5.03
C ASP A 339 2.01 -25.44 5.93
N LYS A 340 2.97 -24.53 5.80
CA LYS A 340 4.15 -24.43 6.68
C LYS A 340 3.86 -23.79 8.04
N GLY A 341 2.65 -23.29 8.28
CA GLY A 341 2.28 -22.60 9.51
C GLY A 341 2.92 -21.22 9.68
N VAL A 342 3.35 -20.57 8.60
CA VAL A 342 3.86 -19.20 8.64
C VAL A 342 2.72 -18.23 8.91
N PHE A 343 2.89 -17.37 9.92
CA PHE A 343 1.91 -16.35 10.24
C PHE A 343 2.05 -15.18 9.25
N VAL A 344 1.24 -15.17 8.21
CA VAL A 344 1.25 -14.11 7.19
C VAL A 344 0.42 -12.92 7.67
N ILE A 345 0.99 -11.71 7.65
CA ILE A 345 0.28 -10.44 7.81
C ILE A 345 0.17 -9.83 6.41
N PRO A 346 -1.02 -9.89 5.78
CA PRO A 346 -1.17 -9.54 4.38
C PRO A 346 -0.99 -8.04 4.12
N ASP A 347 -0.58 -7.69 2.93
CA ASP A 347 -0.27 -6.34 2.46
C ASP A 347 -1.38 -5.32 2.72
N ILE A 348 -2.64 -5.66 2.45
CA ILE A 348 -3.78 -4.77 2.69
C ILE A 348 -3.97 -4.38 4.17
N LEU A 349 -3.39 -5.14 5.10
CA LEU A 349 -3.32 -4.82 6.53
C LEU A 349 -1.95 -4.22 6.87
N ALA A 350 -0.86 -4.92 6.59
CA ALA A 350 0.48 -4.57 7.07
C ALA A 350 0.92 -3.16 6.65
N ASN A 351 0.71 -2.80 5.39
CA ASN A 351 1.13 -1.50 4.86
C ASN A 351 0.02 -0.42 4.89
N ALA A 352 -1.09 -0.67 5.57
CA ALA A 352 -2.22 0.26 5.62
C ALA A 352 -1.98 1.50 6.50
N GLY A 353 -0.89 1.55 7.25
CA GLY A 353 -0.55 2.73 8.07
C GLY A 353 -0.47 4.03 7.25
N GLY A 354 0.02 3.94 6.02
CA GLY A 354 0.08 5.08 5.12
C GLY A 354 -1.28 5.65 4.75
N VAL A 355 -2.25 4.82 4.38
CA VAL A 355 -3.61 5.28 4.04
C VAL A 355 -4.39 5.73 5.28
N THR A 356 -4.14 5.11 6.42
CA THR A 356 -4.73 5.52 7.71
C THR A 356 -4.28 6.94 8.09
N THR A 357 -2.99 7.25 7.98
CA THR A 357 -2.50 8.62 8.22
C THR A 357 -2.96 9.59 7.14
N SER A 358 -3.15 9.14 5.90
CA SER A 358 -3.79 9.98 4.87
C SER A 358 -5.25 10.31 5.24
N TYR A 359 -5.97 9.39 5.87
CA TYR A 359 -7.30 9.70 6.43
C TYR A 359 -7.21 10.77 7.51
N PHE A 360 -6.25 10.70 8.42
CA PHE A 360 -6.06 11.75 9.43
C PHE A 360 -5.71 13.10 8.82
N GLU A 361 -4.90 13.15 7.77
CA GLU A 361 -4.61 14.38 7.03
C GLU A 361 -5.89 14.99 6.49
N TRP A 362 -6.72 14.20 5.81
CA TRP A 362 -8.01 14.64 5.29
C TRP A 362 -8.96 15.13 6.40
N VAL A 363 -9.01 14.48 7.56
CA VAL A 363 -9.79 14.91 8.73
C VAL A 363 -9.30 16.26 9.26
N GLN A 364 -7.99 16.42 9.42
CA GLN A 364 -7.36 17.66 9.90
C GLN A 364 -7.62 18.82 8.94
N ASP A 365 -7.49 18.59 7.63
CA ASP A 365 -7.78 19.58 6.60
C ASP A 365 -9.25 20.04 6.63
N ARG A 366 -10.19 19.13 6.86
CA ARG A 366 -11.61 19.42 6.95
C ARG A 366 -11.99 20.15 8.23
N GLN A 367 -11.29 19.87 9.32
CA GLN A 367 -11.49 20.54 10.61
C GLN A 367 -10.77 21.88 10.71
N GLY A 368 -9.74 22.11 9.85
CA GLY A 368 -8.86 23.26 9.97
C GLY A 368 -7.99 23.25 11.24
N TYR A 369 -7.78 22.07 11.83
CA TYR A 369 -7.01 21.89 13.05
C TYR A 369 -5.98 20.75 12.91
N PHE A 370 -4.70 21.06 13.10
CA PHE A 370 -3.60 20.12 12.87
C PHE A 370 -3.09 19.51 14.17
N TRP A 371 -3.06 18.18 14.20
CA TRP A 371 -2.68 17.40 15.35
C TRP A 371 -1.16 17.39 15.55
N LYS A 372 -0.74 17.17 16.81
CA LYS A 372 0.67 16.83 17.12
C LYS A 372 0.98 15.45 16.55
N GLU A 373 2.25 15.24 16.20
CA GLU A 373 2.70 13.96 15.68
C GLU A 373 2.44 12.79 16.63
N SER A 374 2.59 13.02 17.94
CA SER A 374 2.28 12.00 18.96
C SER A 374 0.83 11.52 18.89
N VAL A 375 -0.13 12.46 18.68
CA VAL A 375 -1.56 12.13 18.53
C VAL A 375 -1.80 11.33 17.25
N VAL A 376 -1.19 11.74 16.13
CA VAL A 376 -1.29 10.99 14.87
C VAL A 376 -0.77 9.56 15.03
N ASN A 377 0.38 9.40 15.68
CA ASN A 377 1.01 8.09 15.89
C ASN A 377 0.20 7.20 16.85
N GLU A 378 -0.37 7.78 17.90
CA GLU A 378 -1.24 7.06 18.84
C GLU A 378 -2.52 6.55 18.17
N GLN A 379 -3.22 7.42 17.43
CA GLN A 379 -4.42 7.06 16.69
C GLN A 379 -4.13 6.02 15.58
N LEU A 380 -2.98 6.13 14.92
CA LEU A 380 -2.53 5.13 13.96
C LEU A 380 -2.35 3.77 14.63
N GLN A 381 -1.67 3.75 15.79
CA GLN A 381 -1.44 2.52 16.54
C GLN A 381 -2.76 1.85 16.95
N GLU A 382 -3.72 2.61 17.47
CA GLU A 382 -5.03 2.09 17.87
C GLU A 382 -5.77 1.44 16.69
N ILE A 383 -5.83 2.11 15.55
CA ILE A 383 -6.49 1.57 14.34
C ILE A 383 -5.77 0.31 13.85
N MET A 384 -4.45 0.30 13.81
CA MET A 384 -3.69 -0.86 13.33
C MET A 384 -3.85 -2.07 14.25
N ILE A 385 -3.83 -1.88 15.58
CA ILE A 385 -4.06 -2.95 16.57
C ILE A 385 -5.49 -3.50 16.43
N SER A 386 -6.48 -2.63 16.39
CA SER A 386 -7.88 -3.05 16.24
C SER A 386 -8.07 -3.85 14.93
N SER A 387 -7.50 -3.35 13.83
CA SER A 387 -7.61 -4.00 12.53
C SER A 387 -6.91 -5.36 12.48
N PHE A 388 -5.73 -5.47 13.11
CA PHE A 388 -5.04 -6.76 13.25
C PHE A 388 -5.90 -7.77 14.01
N ASN A 389 -6.43 -7.38 15.14
CA ASN A 389 -7.29 -8.24 15.96
C ASN A 389 -8.58 -8.65 15.24
N ASP A 390 -9.18 -7.75 14.46
CA ASP A 390 -10.35 -8.06 13.64
C ASP A 390 -10.04 -9.10 12.57
N VAL A 391 -8.92 -8.97 11.86
CA VAL A 391 -8.50 -9.93 10.82
C VAL A 391 -8.21 -11.29 11.43
N VAL A 392 -7.47 -11.33 12.54
CA VAL A 392 -7.13 -12.59 13.23
C VAL A 392 -8.39 -13.29 13.75
N ARG A 393 -9.28 -12.56 14.41
CA ARG A 393 -10.57 -13.10 14.87
C ARG A 393 -11.40 -13.64 13.69
N TYR A 394 -11.40 -12.93 12.57
CA TYR A 394 -12.12 -13.34 11.37
C TYR A 394 -11.52 -14.63 10.76
N ALA A 395 -10.17 -14.73 10.75
CA ALA A 395 -9.47 -15.94 10.32
C ALA A 395 -9.81 -17.17 11.18
N GLU A 396 -9.81 -17.00 12.50
CA GLU A 396 -10.17 -18.05 13.46
C GLU A 396 -11.64 -18.48 13.32
N THR A 397 -12.56 -17.51 13.20
CA THR A 397 -13.99 -17.78 13.07
C THR A 397 -14.34 -18.54 11.79
N HIS A 398 -13.69 -18.19 10.67
CA HIS A 398 -13.97 -18.78 9.37
C HIS A 398 -13.02 -19.91 8.96
N HIS A 399 -12.05 -20.25 9.82
CA HIS A 399 -11.04 -21.31 9.57
C HIS A 399 -10.30 -21.11 8.25
N VAL A 400 -9.82 -19.88 8.01
CA VAL A 400 -9.07 -19.48 6.81
C VAL A 400 -7.76 -18.82 7.21
N ASN A 401 -6.80 -18.70 6.27
CA ASN A 401 -5.58 -17.92 6.51
C ASN A 401 -5.87 -16.41 6.62
N ASN A 402 -4.93 -15.65 7.20
CA ASN A 402 -5.12 -14.21 7.48
C ASN A 402 -5.33 -13.39 6.20
N ARG A 403 -4.75 -13.76 5.05
CA ARG A 403 -4.97 -13.05 3.79
C ARG A 403 -6.41 -13.17 3.33
N ILE A 404 -6.91 -14.39 3.27
CA ILE A 404 -8.31 -14.63 2.90
C ILE A 404 -9.24 -13.93 3.89
N ALA A 405 -8.96 -14.03 5.20
CA ALA A 405 -9.73 -13.36 6.25
C ALA A 405 -9.75 -11.84 6.08
N ALA A 406 -8.63 -11.21 5.75
CA ALA A 406 -8.56 -9.77 5.53
C ALA A 406 -9.41 -9.33 4.33
N TYR A 407 -9.37 -10.07 3.22
CA TYR A 407 -10.25 -9.82 2.07
C TYR A 407 -11.72 -10.05 2.40
N MET A 408 -12.06 -11.17 3.05
CA MET A 408 -13.43 -11.47 3.48
C MET A 408 -13.98 -10.36 4.39
N LEU A 409 -13.24 -9.95 5.41
CA LEU A 409 -13.62 -8.87 6.32
C LEU A 409 -13.84 -7.54 5.57
N ALA A 410 -12.93 -7.19 4.65
CA ALA A 410 -13.05 -5.98 3.85
C ALA A 410 -14.29 -6.01 2.95
N ILE A 411 -14.51 -7.13 2.25
CA ILE A 411 -15.67 -7.33 1.36
C ILE A 411 -16.97 -7.26 2.16
N ASP A 412 -17.03 -7.93 3.32
CA ASP A 412 -18.22 -7.94 4.18
C ASP A 412 -18.57 -6.53 4.66
N ARG A 413 -17.59 -5.74 5.10
CA ARG A 413 -17.79 -4.33 5.49
C ARG A 413 -18.33 -3.47 4.36
N VAL A 414 -17.82 -3.63 3.14
CA VAL A 414 -18.29 -2.87 1.98
C VAL A 414 -19.69 -3.34 1.56
N ALA A 415 -19.92 -4.65 1.50
CA ALA A 415 -21.21 -5.25 1.17
C ALA A 415 -22.29 -4.85 2.17
N TYR A 416 -21.96 -4.88 3.49
CA TYR A 416 -22.87 -4.42 4.54
C TYR A 416 -23.28 -2.94 4.32
N THR A 417 -22.30 -2.08 4.01
CA THR A 417 -22.57 -0.67 3.74
C THR A 417 -23.49 -0.48 2.53
N ILE A 418 -23.27 -1.24 1.44
CA ILE A 418 -24.13 -1.17 0.26
C ILE A 418 -25.55 -1.63 0.59
N ARG A 419 -25.72 -2.72 1.36
CA ARG A 419 -27.05 -3.19 1.80
C ARG A 419 -27.78 -2.12 2.62
N GLN A 420 -27.08 -1.43 3.54
CA GLN A 420 -27.67 -0.37 4.36
C GLN A 420 -28.06 0.88 3.54
N ARG A 421 -27.26 1.26 2.56
CA ARG A 421 -27.56 2.41 1.68
C ARG A 421 -28.62 2.09 0.64
N GLY A 422 -28.81 0.83 0.33
CA GLY A 422 -29.61 0.38 -0.81
C GLY A 422 -28.91 0.62 -2.16
N ILE A 423 -29.46 0.03 -3.20
CA ILE A 423 -29.03 0.25 -4.58
C ILE A 423 -30.06 1.18 -5.21
N TYR A 424 -29.60 2.37 -5.59
CA TYR A 424 -30.43 3.31 -6.35
C TYR A 424 -30.64 2.76 -7.77
N ALA A 425 -31.90 2.58 -8.15
CA ALA A 425 -32.32 2.07 -9.45
C ALA A 425 -32.95 3.17 -10.31
#